data_0c4ed544a33fd94fbe26b03b864a6fad
#
_entry.id   0c4ed544a33fd94fbe26b03b864a6fad
#
_cell.length_a   1.000
_cell.length_b   1.000
_cell.length_c   1.000
_cell.angle_alpha   90.00
_cell.angle_beta   90.00
_cell.angle_gamma   90.00
#
_symmetry.space_group_name_H-M   'P 1'
#
loop_
_entity.id
_entity.type
_entity.pdbx_description
1 polymer ?
#
loop_
_entity_poly.entity_id
_entity_poly.type
_entity_poly.pdbx_seq_one_letter_code
_entity_poly.pdbx_strand_id
1 'polypeptide(L)'
;NLFIIEDAAQGFGGTIRDKKAGSFGHVSSTSFFPAKPLGCYGDGGAIFTNDDTLANKLKSIRVHGSGSDKYDNVRLGLNGRLDTFQAAVLLEKLSLFDNELILRNKIAKYYSENITSNLQIPYVPNGYTSSWAQYSLQANTSNQRNIFMERLSKNNIPSMIYYKIPLHLQIF
;
A
#
# COMPACT_ATOMS: atom_id res chain seq x y z
N ASN A 1 -17.59 -6.79 -20.60
CA ASN A 1 -16.44 -7.19 -19.76
C ASN A 1 -15.53 -5.98 -19.55
N LEU A 2 -15.24 -5.65 -18.30
CA LEU A 2 -14.31 -4.57 -17.96
C LEU A 2 -12.95 -5.18 -17.57
N PHE A 3 -11.87 -4.51 -17.93
CA PHE A 3 -10.55 -4.84 -17.43
C PHE A 3 -10.37 -4.19 -16.04
N ILE A 4 -9.91 -4.98 -15.06
CA ILE A 4 -9.77 -4.53 -13.67
C ILE A 4 -8.29 -4.40 -13.35
N ILE A 5 -7.88 -3.19 -12.98
CA ILE A 5 -6.57 -2.89 -12.40
C ILE A 5 -6.77 -2.66 -10.91
N GLU A 6 -6.08 -3.43 -10.10
CA GLU A 6 -6.14 -3.31 -8.63
C GLU A 6 -4.96 -2.48 -8.13
N ASP A 7 -5.22 -1.46 -7.32
CA ASP A 7 -4.21 -0.76 -6.55
C ASP A 7 -4.13 -1.35 -5.13
N ALA A 8 -3.10 -2.17 -4.90
CA ALA A 8 -2.82 -2.78 -3.61
C ALA A 8 -1.70 -2.05 -2.84
N ALA A 9 -1.34 -0.81 -3.22
CA ALA A 9 -0.20 -0.10 -2.63
C ALA A 9 -0.32 0.10 -1.11
N GLN A 10 -1.53 0.23 -0.58
CA GLN A 10 -1.79 0.29 0.86
C GLN A 10 -2.53 -0.95 1.39
N GLY A 11 -2.98 -1.82 0.50
CA GLY A 11 -3.71 -3.04 0.84
C GLY A 11 -2.84 -4.28 1.00
N PHE A 12 -1.59 -4.24 0.55
CA PHE A 12 -0.71 -5.41 0.54
C PHE A 12 -0.59 -6.05 1.95
N GLY A 13 -0.89 -7.34 2.03
CA GLY A 13 -1.00 -8.08 3.30
C GLY A 13 -2.43 -8.15 3.86
N GLY A 14 -3.35 -7.29 3.41
CA GLY A 14 -4.76 -7.40 3.75
C GLY A 14 -5.47 -8.53 2.99
N THR A 15 -6.60 -8.98 3.51
CA THR A 15 -7.39 -10.05 2.88
C THR A 15 -8.88 -9.74 2.87
N ILE A 16 -9.56 -10.30 1.88
CA ILE A 16 -11.02 -10.43 1.86
C ILE A 16 -11.31 -11.92 1.83
N ARG A 17 -11.83 -12.47 2.94
CA ARG A 17 -11.91 -13.91 3.16
C ARG A 17 -10.51 -14.52 2.99
N ASP A 18 -10.33 -15.49 2.12
CA ASP A 18 -9.03 -16.16 1.87
C ASP A 18 -8.21 -15.53 0.75
N LYS A 19 -8.73 -14.47 0.08
CA LYS A 19 -8.04 -13.80 -1.02
C LYS A 19 -7.21 -12.62 -0.51
N LYS A 20 -5.92 -12.60 -0.85
CA LYS A 20 -4.99 -11.50 -0.51
C LYS A 20 -5.17 -10.32 -1.46
N ALA A 21 -5.02 -9.09 -0.93
CA ALA A 21 -4.88 -7.91 -1.76
C ALA A 21 -3.73 -8.06 -2.76
N GLY A 22 -3.95 -7.64 -3.98
CA GLY A 22 -3.06 -7.88 -5.12
C GLY A 22 -3.48 -9.07 -5.99
N SER A 23 -4.60 -9.77 -5.68
CA SER A 23 -5.06 -10.95 -6.42
C SER A 23 -6.49 -10.86 -6.95
N PHE A 24 -7.14 -9.70 -6.87
CA PHE A 24 -8.55 -9.52 -7.28
C PHE A 24 -8.70 -9.09 -8.74
N GLY A 25 -7.77 -8.25 -9.24
CA GLY A 25 -7.81 -7.72 -10.59
C GLY A 25 -7.21 -8.67 -11.64
N HIS A 26 -7.32 -8.30 -12.92
CA HIS A 26 -6.57 -8.94 -14.01
C HIS A 26 -5.07 -8.66 -13.88
N VAL A 27 -4.76 -7.50 -13.34
CA VAL A 27 -3.44 -7.05 -12.94
C VAL A 27 -3.57 -6.21 -11.67
N SER A 28 -2.59 -6.29 -10.81
CA SER A 28 -2.52 -5.43 -9.63
C SER A 28 -1.12 -4.84 -9.46
N SER A 29 -1.05 -3.71 -8.76
CA SER A 29 0.22 -3.08 -8.40
C SER A 29 0.31 -2.89 -6.88
N THR A 30 1.53 -2.94 -6.36
CA THR A 30 1.83 -2.54 -4.99
C THR A 30 3.06 -1.65 -4.94
N SER A 31 3.20 -0.94 -3.83
CA SER A 31 4.33 -0.05 -3.57
C SER A 31 5.17 -0.61 -2.42
N PHE A 32 6.48 -0.54 -2.58
CA PHE A 32 7.46 -0.83 -1.54
C PHE A 32 8.13 0.44 -1.00
N PHE A 33 7.53 1.61 -1.21
CA PHE A 33 7.99 2.84 -0.56
C PHE A 33 8.16 2.61 0.95
N PRO A 34 9.16 3.20 1.63
CA PRO A 34 9.53 2.86 3.02
C PRO A 34 8.39 2.88 4.03
N ALA A 35 7.38 3.75 3.85
CA ALA A 35 6.23 3.86 4.74
C ALA A 35 5.09 2.86 4.44
N LYS A 36 5.23 2.00 3.44
CA LYS A 36 4.21 1.00 3.09
C LYS A 36 4.25 -0.20 4.04
N PRO A 37 3.16 -1.01 4.10
CA PRO A 37 3.14 -2.20 4.97
C PRO A 37 4.37 -3.10 4.81
N LEU A 38 4.76 -3.38 3.57
CA LEU A 38 6.05 -3.98 3.23
C LEU A 38 6.86 -2.93 2.46
N GLY A 39 7.77 -2.23 3.12
CA GLY A 39 8.58 -1.17 2.52
C GLY A 39 10.07 -1.52 2.46
N CYS A 40 10.73 -1.18 1.36
CA CYS A 40 12.20 -1.20 1.25
C CYS A 40 12.81 0.12 1.78
N TYR A 41 14.10 0.36 1.54
CA TYR A 41 14.82 1.55 2.00
C TYR A 41 14.98 2.61 0.89
N GLY A 42 14.07 2.62 -0.07
CA GLY A 42 14.00 3.54 -1.19
C GLY A 42 12.73 3.30 -1.97
N ASP A 43 12.70 3.71 -3.24
CA ASP A 43 11.57 3.45 -4.11
C ASP A 43 11.55 2.00 -4.61
N GLY A 44 10.37 1.44 -4.70
CA GLY A 44 10.14 0.11 -5.20
C GLY A 44 8.65 -0.22 -5.35
N GLY A 45 8.37 -1.26 -6.10
CA GLY A 45 7.02 -1.77 -6.30
C GLY A 45 7.03 -3.09 -7.04
N ALA A 46 5.87 -3.69 -7.14
CA ALA A 46 5.66 -4.91 -7.92
C ALA A 46 4.32 -4.86 -8.65
N ILE A 47 4.25 -5.61 -9.73
CA ILE A 47 3.02 -5.86 -10.48
C ILE A 47 2.75 -7.36 -10.42
N PHE A 48 1.49 -7.74 -10.15
CA PHE A 48 1.03 -9.12 -10.07
C PHE A 48 -0.01 -9.39 -11.14
N THR A 49 0.06 -10.52 -11.79
CA THR A 49 -0.93 -11.03 -12.73
C THR A 49 -0.82 -12.55 -12.85
N ASN A 50 -1.93 -13.20 -13.15
CA ASN A 50 -1.99 -14.63 -13.47
C ASN A 50 -2.01 -14.88 -15.01
N ASP A 51 -1.90 -13.82 -15.82
CA ASP A 51 -1.80 -13.89 -17.28
C ASP A 51 -0.33 -13.88 -17.70
N ASP A 52 0.18 -15.01 -18.16
CA ASP A 52 1.58 -15.17 -18.60
C ASP A 52 1.93 -14.25 -19.77
N THR A 53 0.98 -14.01 -20.69
CA THR A 53 1.18 -13.10 -21.83
C THR A 53 1.39 -11.68 -21.34
N LEU A 54 0.54 -11.24 -20.41
CA LEU A 54 0.67 -9.92 -19.78
C LEU A 54 1.96 -9.84 -18.94
N ALA A 55 2.28 -10.88 -18.17
CA ALA A 55 3.51 -10.92 -17.37
C ALA A 55 4.77 -10.76 -18.25
N ASN A 56 4.84 -11.47 -19.38
CA ASN A 56 5.97 -11.34 -20.30
C ASN A 56 6.04 -9.94 -20.94
N LYS A 57 4.90 -9.35 -21.29
CA LYS A 57 4.85 -7.97 -21.80
C LYS A 57 5.33 -6.97 -20.75
N LEU A 58 4.91 -7.10 -19.49
CA LEU A 58 5.33 -6.26 -18.39
C LEU A 58 6.82 -6.39 -18.06
N LYS A 59 7.37 -7.61 -18.10
CA LYS A 59 8.82 -7.85 -17.94
C LYS A 59 9.63 -7.10 -19.01
N SER A 60 9.17 -7.13 -20.25
CA SER A 60 9.80 -6.40 -21.36
C SER A 60 9.71 -4.88 -21.16
N ILE A 61 8.51 -4.35 -20.87
CA ILE A 61 8.28 -2.91 -20.65
C ILE A 61 9.16 -2.39 -19.51
N ARG A 62 9.28 -3.13 -18.42
CA ARG A 62 10.11 -2.79 -17.25
C ARG A 62 11.59 -2.61 -17.59
N VAL A 63 12.07 -3.24 -18.63
CA VAL A 63 13.47 -3.21 -19.06
C VAL A 63 13.54 -2.67 -20.50
N HIS A 64 13.21 -1.39 -20.66
CA HIS A 64 13.35 -0.63 -21.91
C HIS A 64 12.55 -1.20 -23.10
N GLY A 65 11.58 -2.08 -22.89
CA GLY A 65 10.85 -2.75 -23.98
C GLY A 65 11.63 -3.86 -24.67
N SER A 66 12.61 -4.47 -23.98
CA SER A 66 13.50 -5.49 -24.55
C SER A 66 12.74 -6.69 -25.10
N GLY A 67 13.24 -7.21 -26.23
CA GLY A 67 12.85 -8.48 -26.84
C GLY A 67 13.63 -9.67 -26.29
N SER A 68 13.87 -10.65 -27.16
CA SER A 68 14.67 -11.84 -26.84
C SER A 68 16.16 -11.57 -26.80
N ASP A 69 16.62 -10.59 -27.55
CA ASP A 69 18.01 -10.13 -27.55
C ASP A 69 18.19 -8.91 -26.63
N LYS A 70 19.38 -8.76 -26.05
CA LYS A 70 19.72 -7.67 -25.14
C LYS A 70 19.58 -6.28 -25.77
N TYR A 71 19.84 -6.18 -27.08
CA TYR A 71 19.82 -4.92 -27.83
C TYR A 71 18.57 -4.74 -28.70
N ASP A 72 17.63 -5.68 -28.61
CA ASP A 72 16.40 -5.65 -29.38
C ASP A 72 15.26 -5.06 -28.52
N ASN A 73 14.82 -3.86 -28.87
CA ASN A 73 13.70 -3.18 -28.21
C ASN A 73 12.45 -3.29 -29.09
N VAL A 74 11.58 -4.21 -28.76
CA VAL A 74 10.38 -4.56 -29.56
C VAL A 74 9.15 -3.73 -29.21
N ARG A 75 9.23 -2.88 -28.19
CA ARG A 75 8.15 -1.97 -27.75
C ARG A 75 8.69 -0.80 -26.95
N LEU A 76 7.85 0.21 -26.74
CA LEU A 76 8.16 1.27 -25.78
C LEU A 76 8.24 0.69 -24.37
N GLY A 77 9.25 1.08 -23.63
CA GLY A 77 9.49 0.64 -22.27
C GLY A 77 10.10 1.75 -21.42
N LEU A 78 10.40 1.40 -20.19
CA LEU A 78 11.00 2.31 -19.20
C LEU A 78 12.09 1.59 -18.40
N ASN A 79 12.89 2.33 -17.66
CA ASN A 79 13.79 1.77 -16.67
C ASN A 79 13.03 1.56 -15.36
N GLY A 80 12.30 0.45 -15.23
CA GLY A 80 11.47 0.12 -14.09
C GLY A 80 12.01 -1.06 -13.28
N ARG A 81 13.32 -1.23 -13.21
CA ARG A 81 13.96 -2.30 -12.46
C ARG A 81 13.95 -1.98 -10.96
N LEU A 82 13.72 -2.98 -10.13
CA LEU A 82 13.97 -2.90 -8.71
C LEU A 82 15.45 -3.12 -8.44
N ASP A 83 16.07 -2.24 -7.66
CA ASP A 83 17.47 -2.38 -7.28
C ASP A 83 17.69 -3.65 -6.46
N THR A 84 18.77 -4.37 -6.73
CA THR A 84 19.11 -5.63 -6.05
C THR A 84 19.24 -5.43 -4.53
N PHE A 85 19.76 -4.28 -4.09
CA PHE A 85 19.84 -3.95 -2.68
C PHE A 85 18.45 -3.84 -2.03
N GLN A 86 17.52 -3.16 -2.69
CA GLN A 86 16.13 -3.05 -2.21
C GLN A 86 15.43 -4.42 -2.21
N ALA A 87 15.69 -5.25 -3.21
CA ALA A 87 15.17 -6.60 -3.26
C ALA A 87 15.67 -7.46 -2.09
N ALA A 88 16.94 -7.36 -1.72
CA ALA A 88 17.51 -8.06 -0.56
C ALA A 88 16.83 -7.63 0.75
N VAL A 89 16.64 -6.32 0.96
CA VAL A 89 15.91 -5.79 2.11
C VAL A 89 14.48 -6.32 2.16
N LEU A 90 13.79 -6.36 1.01
CA LEU A 90 12.42 -6.85 0.94
C LEU A 90 12.31 -8.34 1.27
N LEU A 91 13.27 -9.16 0.83
CA LEU A 91 13.29 -10.60 1.14
C LEU A 91 13.37 -10.85 2.65
N GLU A 92 14.27 -10.15 3.35
CA GLU A 92 14.37 -10.23 4.81
C GLU A 92 13.10 -9.75 5.51
N LYS A 93 12.56 -8.60 5.11
CA LYS A 93 11.33 -8.07 5.70
C LYS A 93 10.11 -8.93 5.40
N LEU A 94 10.05 -9.57 4.23
CA LEU A 94 8.96 -10.47 3.87
C LEU A 94 8.90 -11.69 4.79
N SER A 95 10.05 -12.20 5.26
CA SER A 95 10.11 -13.32 6.21
C SER A 95 9.46 -13.01 7.57
N LEU A 96 9.42 -11.73 7.94
CA LEU A 96 8.85 -11.24 9.20
C LEU A 96 7.42 -10.68 9.02
N PHE A 97 6.97 -10.51 7.78
CA PHE A 97 5.80 -9.71 7.46
C PHE A 97 4.49 -10.25 8.04
N ASP A 98 4.28 -11.56 8.04
CA ASP A 98 3.07 -12.16 8.62
C ASP A 98 2.97 -11.88 10.14
N ASN A 99 4.10 -11.93 10.86
CA ASN A 99 4.16 -11.57 12.28
C ASN A 99 3.91 -10.07 12.49
N GLU A 100 4.44 -9.21 11.63
CA GLU A 100 4.17 -7.77 11.69
C GLU A 100 2.67 -7.48 11.46
N LEU A 101 2.02 -8.17 10.53
CA LEU A 101 0.57 -8.03 10.32
C LEU A 101 -0.24 -8.42 11.55
N ILE A 102 0.13 -9.50 12.22
CA ILE A 102 -0.51 -9.91 13.49
C ILE A 102 -0.37 -8.81 14.55
N LEU A 103 0.84 -8.27 14.71
CA LEU A 103 1.10 -7.19 15.68
C LEU A 103 0.33 -5.90 15.33
N ARG A 104 0.28 -5.51 14.06
CA ARG A 104 -0.49 -4.35 13.60
C ARG A 104 -1.98 -4.51 13.88
N ASN A 105 -2.55 -5.68 13.63
CA ASN A 105 -3.95 -5.98 13.95
C ASN A 105 -4.21 -5.94 15.45
N LYS A 106 -3.28 -6.42 16.29
CA LYS A 106 -3.38 -6.34 17.75
C LYS A 106 -3.38 -4.88 18.23
N ILE A 107 -2.50 -4.04 17.67
CA ILE A 107 -2.43 -2.60 18.00
C ILE A 107 -3.72 -1.88 17.55
N ALA A 108 -4.18 -2.16 16.33
CA ALA A 108 -5.41 -1.58 15.79
C ALA A 108 -6.64 -1.95 16.64
N LYS A 109 -6.73 -3.20 17.08
CA LYS A 109 -7.76 -3.66 18.01
C LYS A 109 -7.69 -2.89 19.32
N TYR A 110 -6.50 -2.76 19.91
CA TYR A 110 -6.31 -1.99 21.15
C TYR A 110 -6.75 -0.53 21.00
N TYR A 111 -6.43 0.13 19.89
CA TYR A 111 -6.92 1.48 19.61
C TYR A 111 -8.45 1.51 19.50
N SER A 112 -9.05 0.58 18.77
CA SER A 112 -10.49 0.52 18.58
C SER A 112 -11.27 0.32 19.90
N GLU A 113 -10.70 -0.43 20.84
CA GLU A 113 -11.30 -0.71 22.14
C GLU A 113 -11.09 0.44 23.16
N ASN A 114 -10.06 1.28 22.99
CA ASN A 114 -9.68 2.28 24.00
C ASN A 114 -9.90 3.73 23.55
N ILE A 115 -10.17 3.99 22.27
CA ILE A 115 -10.50 5.34 21.81
C ILE A 115 -11.96 5.63 22.17
N THR A 116 -12.17 6.47 23.20
CA THR A 116 -13.48 6.88 23.71
C THR A 116 -13.94 8.25 23.21
N SER A 117 -13.25 8.80 22.20
CA SER A 117 -13.58 10.10 21.62
C SER A 117 -14.75 10.01 20.64
N ASN A 118 -15.37 11.18 20.34
CA ASN A 118 -16.41 11.29 19.31
C ASN A 118 -15.86 11.21 17.86
N LEU A 119 -14.67 10.64 17.68
CA LEU A 119 -14.09 10.37 16.37
C LEU A 119 -14.56 9.01 15.87
N GLN A 120 -14.81 8.91 14.59
CA GLN A 120 -15.12 7.61 13.99
C GLN A 120 -13.83 6.80 13.85
N ILE A 121 -13.85 5.60 14.39
CA ILE A 121 -12.78 4.62 14.23
C ILE A 121 -12.95 3.83 12.92
N PRO A 122 -11.87 3.27 12.35
CA PRO A 122 -11.97 2.42 11.17
C PRO A 122 -12.80 1.17 11.48
N TYR A 123 -13.62 0.79 10.50
CA TYR A 123 -14.38 -0.45 10.56
C TYR A 123 -13.84 -1.48 9.58
N VAL A 124 -13.53 -2.66 10.06
CA VAL A 124 -13.12 -3.82 9.23
C VAL A 124 -14.24 -4.85 9.29
N PRO A 125 -14.89 -5.15 8.16
CA PRO A 125 -15.99 -6.13 8.12
C PRO A 125 -15.54 -7.55 8.49
N ASN A 126 -16.47 -8.38 8.94
CA ASN A 126 -16.22 -9.78 9.19
C ASN A 126 -15.70 -10.49 7.92
N GLY A 127 -14.66 -11.30 8.08
CA GLY A 127 -13.99 -11.98 6.97
C GLY A 127 -13.00 -11.13 6.20
N TYR A 128 -12.70 -9.91 6.69
CA TYR A 128 -11.67 -9.04 6.16
C TYR A 128 -10.53 -8.88 7.17
N THR A 129 -9.31 -8.71 6.67
CA THR A 129 -8.18 -8.25 7.47
C THR A 129 -7.56 -7.03 6.81
N SER A 130 -7.11 -6.08 7.62
CA SER A 130 -6.41 -4.90 7.14
C SER A 130 -4.91 -5.05 7.36
N SER A 131 -4.12 -4.53 6.44
CA SER A 131 -2.66 -4.39 6.61
C SER A 131 -2.29 -3.23 7.53
N TRP A 132 -3.25 -2.37 7.86
CA TRP A 132 -3.05 -1.19 8.70
C TRP A 132 -1.85 -0.35 8.26
N ALA A 133 -1.83 0.00 6.97
CA ALA A 133 -0.86 0.98 6.47
C ALA A 133 -0.96 2.29 7.26
N GLN A 134 -2.19 2.65 7.65
CA GLN A 134 -2.51 3.74 8.60
C GLN A 134 -3.70 3.32 9.47
N TYR A 135 -3.76 3.84 10.69
CA TYR A 135 -4.96 3.80 11.50
C TYR A 135 -5.62 5.17 11.42
N SER A 136 -6.61 5.33 10.55
CA SER A 136 -7.23 6.60 10.23
C SER A 136 -8.48 6.86 11.07
N LEU A 137 -8.52 7.99 11.74
CA LEU A 137 -9.69 8.48 12.47
C LEU A 137 -10.41 9.54 11.64
N GLN A 138 -11.74 9.53 11.66
CA GLN A 138 -12.54 10.55 10.99
C GLN A 138 -13.17 11.50 12.03
N ALA A 139 -12.94 12.78 11.85
CA ALA A 139 -13.56 13.85 12.62
C ALA A 139 -14.79 14.41 11.89
N ASN A 140 -15.82 14.81 12.64
CA ASN A 140 -17.03 15.39 12.06
C ASN A 140 -16.81 16.80 11.50
N THR A 141 -15.82 17.52 12.03
CA THR A 141 -15.49 18.89 11.60
C THR A 141 -13.99 19.11 11.58
N SER A 142 -13.55 20.06 10.74
CA SER A 142 -12.13 20.47 10.69
C SER A 142 -11.65 21.02 12.04
N ASN A 143 -12.53 21.70 12.80
CA ASN A 143 -12.17 22.21 14.13
C ASN A 143 -11.91 21.06 15.12
N GLN A 144 -12.78 20.07 15.17
CA GLN A 144 -12.59 18.87 16.00
C GLN A 144 -11.28 18.15 15.64
N ARG A 145 -11.00 17.96 14.36
CA ARG A 145 -9.75 17.37 13.89
C ARG A 145 -8.54 18.17 14.38
N ASN A 146 -8.56 19.48 14.21
CA ASN A 146 -7.42 20.34 14.57
C ASN A 146 -7.16 20.33 16.07
N ILE A 147 -8.20 20.42 16.91
CA ILE A 147 -8.08 20.29 18.37
C ILE A 147 -7.48 18.93 18.76
N PHE A 148 -7.93 17.87 18.11
CA PHE A 148 -7.41 16.52 18.38
C PHE A 148 -5.93 16.39 18.00
N MET A 149 -5.55 16.86 16.82
CA MET A 149 -4.15 16.86 16.37
C MET A 149 -3.25 17.69 17.28
N GLU A 150 -3.71 18.86 17.75
CA GLU A 150 -2.97 19.68 18.70
C GLU A 150 -2.74 18.94 20.02
N ARG A 151 -3.75 18.24 20.54
CA ARG A 151 -3.59 17.41 21.75
C ARG A 151 -2.60 16.27 21.56
N LEU A 152 -2.63 15.58 20.42
CA LEU A 152 -1.66 14.54 20.09
C LEU A 152 -0.24 15.13 20.05
N SER A 153 -0.06 16.26 19.36
CA SER A 153 1.22 16.95 19.26
C SER A 153 1.79 17.36 20.62
N LYS A 154 0.96 17.91 21.52
CA LYS A 154 1.34 18.25 22.90
C LYS A 154 1.80 17.04 23.72
N ASN A 155 1.38 15.84 23.34
CA ASN A 155 1.79 14.58 23.97
C ASN A 155 2.85 13.82 23.16
N ASN A 156 3.51 14.47 22.19
CA ASN A 156 4.51 13.87 21.30
C ASN A 156 4.00 12.66 20.50
N ILE A 157 2.72 12.63 20.17
CA ILE A 157 2.11 11.60 19.32
C ILE A 157 1.99 12.16 17.90
N PRO A 158 2.75 11.64 16.93
CA PRO A 158 2.69 12.12 15.55
C PRO A 158 1.35 11.78 14.91
N SER A 159 0.81 12.73 14.16
CA SER A 159 -0.40 12.55 13.37
C SER A 159 -0.34 13.35 12.09
N MET A 160 -1.05 12.92 11.05
CA MET A 160 -1.05 13.58 9.75
C MET A 160 -2.43 13.55 9.10
N ILE A 161 -2.69 14.53 8.22
CA ILE A 161 -3.91 14.56 7.42
C ILE A 161 -3.59 13.98 6.04
N TYR A 162 -4.24 12.88 5.68
CA TYR A 162 -4.15 12.25 4.36
C TYR A 162 -5.49 12.40 3.61
N TYR A 163 -5.73 13.43 2.76
CA TYR A 163 -4.86 14.56 2.47
C TYR A 163 -5.62 15.85 2.72
N LYS A 164 -4.93 17.00 2.98
CA LYS A 164 -5.59 18.29 3.22
C LYS A 164 -6.43 18.76 2.04
N ILE A 165 -5.89 18.60 0.83
CA ILE A 165 -6.51 18.97 -0.44
C ILE A 165 -6.59 17.71 -1.28
N PRO A 166 -7.81 17.25 -1.64
CA PRO A 166 -7.98 16.13 -2.56
C PRO A 166 -7.32 16.41 -3.91
N LEU A 167 -6.85 15.36 -4.59
CA LEU A 167 -6.06 15.50 -5.82
C LEU A 167 -6.78 16.32 -6.89
N HIS A 168 -8.09 16.12 -7.05
CA HIS A 168 -8.92 16.86 -8.04
C HIS A 168 -9.14 18.34 -7.68
N LEU A 169 -8.71 18.80 -6.52
CA LEU A 169 -8.75 20.20 -6.09
C LEU A 169 -7.36 20.84 -6.03
N GLN A 170 -6.31 20.11 -6.41
CA GLN A 170 -4.95 20.65 -6.52
C GLN A 170 -4.89 21.62 -7.72
N ILE A 171 -4.04 22.64 -7.59
CA ILE A 171 -3.72 23.54 -8.70
C ILE A 171 -2.63 22.89 -9.53
N PHE A 172 -2.92 22.63 -10.80
CA PHE A 172 -1.96 22.11 -11.79
C PHE A 172 -1.72 23.16 -12.87
#